data_0fb84fc361e737a0ac443f98de3d3028
#
_entry.id   0fb84fc361e737a0ac443f98de3d3028
#
_cell.length_a   1.000
_cell.length_b   1.000
_cell.length_c   1.000
_cell.angle_alpha   90.00
_cell.angle_beta   90.00
_cell.angle_gamma   90.00
#
_symmetry.space_group_name_H-M   'P 1'
#
loop_
_entity.id
_entity.type
_entity.pdbx_description
1 polymer ?
#
loop_
_entity_poly.entity_id
_entity_poly.type
_entity_poly.pdbx_seq_one_letter_code
_entity_poly.pdbx_strand_id
1 'polypeptide(L)'
;MAAAADAAIASRARERLIPARDAAARALEEAREDEAQWLELEEKISHLRSRAVPDDGFDALVDVGGGVHARGRATSASRVFVDVGLGFRAEMTLEEAETRARRGAERARDDGERARRELEEIGRVMGDVVDYLRSASTVGGG
;
A
#
# COMPACT_ATOMS: atom_id res chain seq x y z
N MET A 1 -16.13 32.02 29.21
CA MET A 1 -17.01 31.41 28.16
C MET A 1 -16.26 31.07 26.91
N ALA A 2 -15.51 31.99 26.29
CA ALA A 2 -14.74 31.72 25.07
C ALA A 2 -13.65 30.64 25.26
N ALA A 3 -12.83 30.72 26.32
CA ALA A 3 -11.77 29.75 26.59
C ALA A 3 -12.25 28.30 26.76
N ALA A 4 -13.45 28.09 27.32
CA ALA A 4 -14.04 26.75 27.45
C ALA A 4 -14.52 26.21 26.09
N ALA A 5 -15.03 27.07 25.21
CA ALA A 5 -15.43 26.72 23.87
C ALA A 5 -14.19 26.33 23.02
N ASP A 6 -13.12 27.11 23.13
CA ASP A 6 -11.86 26.85 22.43
C ASP A 6 -11.20 25.52 22.88
N ALA A 7 -11.22 25.23 24.19
CA ALA A 7 -10.77 23.97 24.74
C ALA A 7 -11.61 22.77 24.22
N ALA A 8 -12.92 22.93 24.10
CA ALA A 8 -13.80 21.91 23.56
C ALA A 8 -13.54 21.68 22.05
N ILE A 9 -13.28 22.73 21.29
CA ILE A 9 -12.90 22.62 19.86
C ILE A 9 -11.57 21.86 19.73
N ALA A 10 -10.57 22.23 20.52
CA ALA A 10 -9.28 21.57 20.51
C ALA A 10 -9.37 20.08 20.87
N SER A 11 -10.18 19.73 21.88
CA SER A 11 -10.41 18.33 22.29
C SER A 11 -11.06 17.53 21.17
N ARG A 12 -12.15 18.04 20.60
CA ARG A 12 -12.86 17.38 19.50
C ARG A 12 -11.99 17.20 18.26
N ALA A 13 -11.17 18.20 17.92
CA ALA A 13 -10.24 18.12 16.82
C ALA A 13 -9.20 17.00 17.04
N ARG A 14 -8.62 16.92 18.24
CA ARG A 14 -7.67 15.84 18.58
C ARG A 14 -8.34 14.47 18.52
N GLU A 15 -9.52 14.32 19.10
CA GLU A 15 -10.23 13.03 19.15
C GLU A 15 -10.64 12.50 17.77
N ARG A 16 -10.89 13.37 16.81
CA ARG A 16 -11.33 12.99 15.46
C ARG A 16 -10.21 13.01 14.42
N LEU A 17 -9.42 14.08 14.39
CA LEU A 17 -8.46 14.29 13.32
C LEU A 17 -7.19 13.45 13.49
N ILE A 18 -6.72 13.22 14.71
CA ILE A 18 -5.52 12.41 14.93
C ILE A 18 -5.74 10.95 14.50
N PRO A 19 -6.80 10.25 14.95
CA PRO A 19 -7.05 8.88 14.49
C PRO A 19 -7.29 8.80 12.97
N ALA A 20 -7.99 9.77 12.39
CA ALA A 20 -8.23 9.81 10.95
C ALA A 20 -6.93 9.99 10.17
N ARG A 21 -6.04 10.90 10.59
CA ARG A 21 -4.71 11.09 10.02
C ARG A 21 -3.89 9.80 10.10
N ASP A 22 -3.87 9.15 11.25
CA ASP A 22 -3.09 7.95 11.46
C ASP A 22 -3.63 6.78 10.63
N ALA A 23 -4.95 6.69 10.45
CA ALA A 23 -5.58 5.70 9.57
C ALA A 23 -5.22 5.96 8.09
N ALA A 24 -5.32 7.20 7.63
CA ALA A 24 -4.96 7.56 6.26
C ALA A 24 -3.45 7.37 5.98
N ALA A 25 -2.58 7.63 6.97
CA ALA A 25 -1.15 7.37 6.86
C ALA A 25 -0.85 5.88 6.71
N ARG A 26 -1.50 5.02 7.51
CA ARG A 26 -1.37 3.56 7.36
C ARG A 26 -1.88 3.09 6.00
N ALA A 27 -3.04 3.56 5.56
CA ALA A 27 -3.59 3.21 4.25
C ALA A 27 -2.65 3.60 3.10
N LEU A 28 -1.97 4.75 3.21
CA LEU A 28 -0.97 5.17 2.23
C LEU A 28 0.24 4.24 2.21
N GLU A 29 0.73 3.84 3.38
CA GLU A 29 1.89 2.93 3.46
C GLU A 29 1.54 1.53 2.94
N GLU A 30 0.40 0.97 3.34
CA GLU A 30 -0.11 -0.30 2.82
C GLU A 30 -0.26 -0.28 1.30
N ALA A 31 -0.82 0.81 0.75
CA ALA A 31 -0.96 0.95 -0.70
C ALA A 31 0.39 1.02 -1.43
N ARG A 32 1.40 1.65 -0.84
CA ARG A 32 2.76 1.69 -1.40
C ARG A 32 3.45 0.34 -1.37
N GLU A 33 3.28 -0.39 -0.27
CA GLU A 33 3.81 -1.75 -0.14
C GLU A 33 3.15 -2.69 -1.17
N ASP A 34 1.84 -2.60 -1.33
CA ASP A 34 1.09 -3.37 -2.33
C ASP A 34 1.54 -3.02 -3.75
N GLU A 35 1.67 -1.74 -4.09
CA GLU A 35 2.17 -1.31 -5.41
C GLU A 35 3.57 -1.89 -5.67
N ALA A 36 4.47 -1.80 -4.70
CA ALA A 36 5.83 -2.33 -4.83
C ALA A 36 5.85 -3.85 -5.07
N GLN A 37 5.01 -4.60 -4.37
CA GLN A 37 4.88 -6.05 -4.55
C GLN A 37 4.36 -6.43 -5.95
N TRP A 38 3.37 -5.70 -6.46
CA TRP A 38 2.84 -5.93 -7.81
C TRP A 38 3.87 -5.58 -8.89
N LEU A 39 4.63 -4.50 -8.74
CA LEU A 39 5.70 -4.12 -9.66
C LEU A 39 6.84 -5.15 -9.64
N GLU A 40 7.22 -5.65 -8.48
CA GLU A 40 8.21 -6.72 -8.36
C GLU A 40 7.74 -8.01 -9.05
N LEU A 41 6.46 -8.35 -8.92
CA LEU A 41 5.87 -9.50 -9.63
C LEU A 41 5.90 -9.29 -11.15
N GLU A 42 5.56 -8.10 -11.64
CA GLU A 42 5.61 -7.76 -13.07
C GLU A 42 7.04 -7.92 -13.62
N GLU A 43 8.04 -7.43 -12.88
CA GLU A 43 9.45 -7.57 -13.25
C GLU A 43 9.89 -9.04 -13.32
N LYS A 44 9.53 -9.84 -12.33
CA LYS A 44 9.84 -11.28 -12.31
C LYS A 44 9.20 -12.02 -13.49
N ILE A 45 7.94 -11.71 -13.81
CA ILE A 45 7.25 -12.31 -14.95
C ILE A 45 7.90 -11.90 -16.27
N SER A 46 8.22 -10.61 -16.43
CA SER A 46 8.92 -10.09 -17.60
C SER A 46 10.28 -10.78 -17.78
N HIS A 47 11.00 -11.00 -16.70
CA HIS A 47 12.27 -11.72 -16.71
C HIS A 47 12.11 -13.19 -17.12
N LEU A 48 11.07 -13.88 -16.66
CA LEU A 48 10.74 -15.24 -17.08
C LEU A 48 10.41 -15.31 -18.58
N ARG A 49 9.69 -14.34 -19.11
CA ARG A 49 9.35 -14.25 -20.54
C ARG A 49 10.55 -13.96 -21.43
N SER A 50 11.47 -13.11 -20.96
CA SER A 50 12.68 -12.74 -21.74
C SER A 50 13.72 -13.84 -21.79
N ARG A 51 13.76 -14.71 -20.80
CA ARG A 51 14.56 -15.93 -20.86
C ARG A 51 13.80 -16.92 -21.70
N ALA A 52 14.42 -17.38 -22.79
CA ALA A 52 13.98 -18.59 -23.50
C ALA A 52 14.21 -19.79 -22.55
N VAL A 53 13.34 -19.94 -21.55
CA VAL A 53 13.37 -21.11 -20.68
C VAL A 53 12.91 -22.29 -21.53
N PRO A 54 13.69 -23.37 -21.63
CA PRO A 54 13.30 -24.55 -22.38
C PRO A 54 11.94 -25.06 -21.92
N ASP A 55 11.13 -25.57 -22.86
CA ASP A 55 9.79 -26.13 -22.54
C ASP A 55 9.86 -27.32 -21.57
N ASP A 56 11.05 -27.93 -21.41
CA ASP A 56 11.34 -29.03 -20.51
C ASP A 56 11.68 -28.60 -19.07
N GLY A 57 11.52 -27.32 -18.75
CA GLY A 57 11.66 -26.77 -17.40
C GLY A 57 13.10 -26.39 -17.02
N PHE A 58 13.30 -26.09 -15.75
CA PHE A 58 14.60 -25.68 -15.22
C PHE A 58 14.79 -26.12 -13.77
N ASP A 59 16.05 -26.26 -13.36
CA ASP A 59 16.42 -26.55 -11.98
C ASP A 59 16.53 -25.23 -11.20
N ALA A 60 15.99 -25.22 -9.98
CA ALA A 60 16.01 -24.06 -9.10
C ALA A 60 16.35 -24.46 -7.66
N LEU A 61 16.94 -23.54 -6.94
CA LEU A 61 17.10 -23.64 -5.50
C LEU A 61 15.89 -22.96 -4.85
N VAL A 62 15.08 -23.73 -4.12
CA VAL A 62 13.84 -23.27 -3.51
C VAL A 62 14.08 -23.05 -2.03
N ASP A 63 13.80 -21.86 -1.53
CA ASP A 63 13.77 -21.60 -0.08
C ASP A 63 12.53 -22.29 0.51
N VAL A 64 12.78 -23.25 1.39
CA VAL A 64 11.72 -23.99 2.10
C VAL A 64 11.48 -23.47 3.52
N GLY A 65 12.08 -22.33 3.85
CA GLY A 65 11.96 -21.69 5.15
C GLY A 65 13.11 -22.02 6.12
N GLY A 66 13.29 -21.19 7.13
CA GLY A 66 14.33 -21.38 8.15
C GLY A 66 15.76 -21.31 7.63
N GLY A 67 16.00 -20.68 6.47
CA GLY A 67 17.32 -20.63 5.83
C GLY A 67 17.72 -21.91 5.12
N VAL A 68 16.82 -22.88 4.97
CA VAL A 68 17.05 -24.14 4.29
C VAL A 68 16.61 -24.03 2.82
N HIS A 69 17.49 -24.41 1.91
CA HIS A 69 17.22 -24.43 0.48
C HIS A 69 17.21 -25.87 -0.04
N ALA A 70 16.20 -26.21 -0.81
CA ALA A 70 16.10 -27.50 -1.47
C ALA A 70 16.27 -27.36 -2.98
N ARG A 71 16.90 -28.33 -3.62
CA ARG A 71 16.93 -28.40 -5.09
C ARG A 71 15.55 -28.83 -5.57
N GLY A 72 14.95 -28.03 -6.43
CA GLY A 72 13.68 -28.31 -7.10
C GLY A 72 13.84 -28.25 -8.61
N ARG A 73 12.93 -28.90 -9.31
CA ARG A 73 12.82 -28.78 -10.76
C ARG A 73 11.43 -28.26 -11.13
N ALA A 74 11.39 -27.12 -11.79
CA ALA A 74 10.16 -26.64 -12.41
C ALA A 74 9.98 -27.37 -13.75
N THR A 75 8.86 -28.03 -13.94
CA THR A 75 8.57 -28.83 -15.15
C THR A 75 8.16 -27.96 -16.33
N SER A 76 7.79 -26.71 -16.10
CA SER A 76 7.45 -25.72 -17.12
C SER A 76 7.63 -24.31 -16.56
N ALA A 77 8.02 -23.38 -17.42
CA ALA A 77 8.05 -21.95 -17.13
C ALA A 77 6.91 -21.18 -17.80
N SER A 78 6.01 -21.86 -18.52
CA SER A 78 4.91 -21.24 -19.26
C SER A 78 3.73 -20.85 -18.38
N ARG A 79 3.64 -21.40 -17.17
CA ARG A 79 2.56 -21.15 -16.20
C ARG A 79 3.14 -20.87 -14.82
N VAL A 80 2.47 -20.01 -14.09
CA VAL A 80 2.84 -19.60 -12.74
C VAL A 80 1.63 -19.65 -11.81
N PHE A 81 1.88 -19.85 -10.52
CA PHE A 81 0.85 -19.75 -9.49
C PHE A 81 0.94 -18.38 -8.85
N VAL A 82 -0.10 -17.58 -9.00
CA VAL A 82 -0.19 -16.22 -8.44
C VAL A 82 -1.16 -16.23 -7.27
N ASP A 83 -0.74 -15.64 -6.16
CA ASP A 83 -1.63 -15.41 -5.02
C ASP A 83 -2.73 -14.42 -5.43
N VAL A 84 -3.98 -14.83 -5.25
CA VAL A 84 -5.15 -14.02 -5.62
C VAL A 84 -5.89 -13.50 -4.39
N GLY A 85 -5.33 -13.69 -3.21
CA GLY A 85 -5.90 -13.29 -1.93
C GLY A 85 -6.62 -14.44 -1.22
N LEU A 86 -6.94 -14.23 0.05
CA LEU A 86 -7.62 -15.19 0.92
C LEU A 86 -6.93 -16.57 1.03
N GLY A 87 -5.62 -16.64 0.76
CA GLY A 87 -4.86 -17.88 0.78
C GLY A 87 -5.03 -18.75 -0.48
N PHE A 88 -5.72 -18.27 -1.50
CA PHE A 88 -5.87 -18.96 -2.77
C PHE A 88 -4.78 -18.59 -3.76
N ARG A 89 -4.29 -19.60 -4.50
CA ARG A 89 -3.37 -19.42 -5.61
C ARG A 89 -4.03 -19.91 -6.88
N ALA A 90 -4.00 -19.07 -7.92
CA ALA A 90 -4.51 -19.41 -9.23
C ALA A 90 -3.36 -19.70 -10.19
N GLU A 91 -3.49 -20.77 -10.95
CA GLU A 91 -2.57 -21.07 -12.06
C GLU A 91 -2.91 -20.17 -13.25
N MET A 92 -1.91 -19.48 -13.76
CA MET A 92 -2.04 -18.50 -14.85
C MET A 92 -0.92 -18.69 -15.88
N THR A 93 -1.19 -18.32 -17.13
CA THR A 93 -0.14 -18.08 -18.11
C THR A 93 0.70 -16.86 -17.70
N LEU A 94 1.91 -16.72 -18.24
CA LEU A 94 2.74 -15.53 -17.97
C LEU A 94 2.04 -14.24 -18.40
N GLU A 95 1.30 -14.26 -19.49
CA GLU A 95 0.54 -13.11 -20.00
C GLU A 95 -0.61 -12.71 -19.07
N GLU A 96 -1.38 -13.68 -18.58
CA GLU A 96 -2.45 -13.45 -17.60
C GLU A 96 -1.88 -12.92 -16.29
N ALA A 97 -0.77 -13.48 -15.82
CA ALA A 97 -0.09 -13.05 -14.61
C ALA A 97 0.47 -11.62 -14.74
N GLU A 98 1.07 -11.26 -15.88
CA GLU A 98 1.56 -9.91 -16.15
C GLU A 98 0.40 -8.90 -16.17
N THR A 99 -0.71 -9.24 -16.83
CA THR A 99 -1.90 -8.41 -16.87
C THR A 99 -2.48 -8.20 -15.47
N ARG A 100 -2.51 -9.26 -14.66
CA ARG A 100 -2.97 -9.17 -13.28
C ARG A 100 -2.05 -8.31 -12.42
N ALA A 101 -0.73 -8.47 -12.55
CA ALA A 101 0.25 -7.68 -11.81
C ALA A 101 0.10 -6.18 -12.13
N ARG A 102 -0.01 -5.83 -13.41
CA ARG A 102 -0.22 -4.46 -13.86
C ARG A 102 -1.51 -3.85 -13.28
N ARG A 103 -2.63 -4.57 -13.36
CA ARG A 103 -3.91 -4.12 -12.77
C ARG A 103 -3.85 -4.03 -11.24
N GLY A 104 -3.07 -4.89 -10.59
CA GLY A 104 -2.81 -4.81 -9.15
C GLY A 104 -2.06 -3.54 -8.78
N ALA A 105 -0.98 -3.23 -9.49
CA ALA A 105 -0.19 -2.02 -9.29
C ALA A 105 -1.01 -0.73 -9.54
N GLU A 106 -1.80 -0.70 -10.61
CA GLU A 106 -2.70 0.44 -10.89
C GLU A 106 -3.69 0.69 -9.75
N ARG A 107 -4.36 -0.36 -9.25
CA ARG A 107 -5.28 -0.23 -8.11
C ARG A 107 -4.59 0.24 -6.85
N ALA A 108 -3.45 -0.34 -6.52
CA ALA A 108 -2.67 0.05 -5.34
C ALA A 108 -2.22 1.52 -5.43
N ARG A 109 -1.83 1.97 -6.61
CA ARG A 109 -1.50 3.37 -6.87
C ARG A 109 -2.70 4.29 -6.65
N ASP A 110 -3.87 3.95 -7.18
CA ASP A 110 -5.10 4.73 -7.00
C ASP A 110 -5.52 4.79 -5.53
N ASP A 111 -5.38 3.70 -4.78
CA ASP A 111 -5.64 3.66 -3.34
C ASP A 111 -4.65 4.55 -2.57
N GLY A 112 -3.37 4.52 -2.94
CA GLY A 112 -2.34 5.39 -2.38
C GLY A 112 -2.61 6.88 -2.65
N GLU A 113 -3.03 7.23 -3.86
CA GLU A 113 -3.39 8.61 -4.19
C GLU A 113 -4.63 9.09 -3.42
N ARG A 114 -5.59 8.20 -3.18
CA ARG A 114 -6.78 8.51 -2.36
C ARG A 114 -6.38 8.77 -0.91
N ALA A 115 -5.58 7.90 -0.32
CA ALA A 115 -5.09 8.07 1.05
C ALA A 115 -4.22 9.33 1.20
N ARG A 116 -3.39 9.66 0.20
CA ARG A 116 -2.61 10.91 0.18
C ARG A 116 -3.50 12.14 0.17
N ARG A 117 -4.54 12.18 -0.67
CA ARG A 117 -5.50 13.29 -0.71
C ARG A 117 -6.24 13.45 0.61
N GLU A 118 -6.61 12.36 1.25
CA GLU A 118 -7.23 12.37 2.57
C GLU A 118 -6.28 12.94 3.64
N LEU A 119 -5.01 12.56 3.62
CA LEU A 119 -4.00 13.13 4.51
C LEU A 119 -3.82 14.64 4.32
N GLU A 120 -3.78 15.10 3.07
CA GLU A 120 -3.66 16.54 2.74
C GLU A 120 -4.88 17.31 3.25
N GLU A 121 -6.09 16.77 3.09
CA GLU A 121 -7.32 17.36 3.58
C GLU A 121 -7.35 17.46 5.11
N ILE A 122 -7.02 16.36 5.80
CA ILE A 122 -6.93 16.35 7.27
C ILE A 122 -5.87 17.34 7.74
N GLY A 123 -4.72 17.40 7.08
CA GLY A 123 -3.65 18.34 7.40
C GLY A 123 -4.11 19.80 7.29
N ARG A 124 -4.87 20.12 6.25
CA ARG A 124 -5.45 21.46 6.06
C ARG A 124 -6.44 21.80 7.19
N VAL A 125 -7.38 20.91 7.48
CA VAL A 125 -8.35 21.11 8.57
C VAL A 125 -7.64 21.27 9.92
N MET A 126 -6.60 20.49 10.20
CA MET A 126 -5.80 20.65 11.42
C MET A 126 -5.10 22.00 11.47
N GLY A 127 -4.58 22.49 10.36
CA GLY A 127 -3.98 23.82 10.24
C GLY A 127 -5.00 24.92 10.57
N ASP A 128 -6.19 24.85 9.97
CA ASP A 128 -7.27 25.83 10.21
C ASP A 128 -7.69 25.88 11.68
N VAL A 129 -7.79 24.73 12.34
CA VAL A 129 -8.09 24.66 13.78
C VAL A 129 -6.99 25.30 14.63
N VAL A 130 -5.72 25.04 14.30
CA VAL A 130 -4.59 25.65 15.02
C VAL A 130 -4.58 27.16 14.85
N ASP A 131 -4.81 27.67 13.64
CA ASP A 131 -4.84 29.09 13.36
C ASP A 131 -6.01 29.80 14.04
N TYR A 132 -7.19 29.16 14.07
CA TYR A 132 -8.33 29.64 14.84
C TYR A 132 -8.00 29.77 16.33
N LEU A 133 -7.47 28.72 16.96
CA LEU A 133 -7.13 28.72 18.39
C LEU A 133 -6.04 29.74 18.72
N ARG A 134 -5.08 29.95 17.83
CA ARG A 134 -4.04 30.97 17.99
C ARG A 134 -4.63 32.39 17.95
N SER A 135 -5.51 32.66 16.99
CA SER A 135 -6.18 33.97 16.89
C SER A 135 -7.09 34.26 18.08
N ALA A 136 -7.81 33.23 18.55
CA ALA A 136 -8.67 33.37 19.76
C ALA A 136 -7.84 33.69 21.01
N SER A 137 -6.65 33.13 21.17
CA SER A 137 -5.74 33.39 22.29
C SER A 137 -5.18 34.81 22.26
N THR A 138 -4.98 35.42 21.10
CA THR A 138 -4.45 36.79 20.98
C THR A 138 -5.50 37.86 21.27
N VAL A 139 -6.80 37.58 21.04
CA VAL A 139 -7.91 38.50 21.30
C VAL A 139 -8.33 38.49 22.78
N GLY A 140 -8.12 37.38 23.50
CA GLY A 140 -8.47 37.24 24.92
C GLY A 140 -7.42 37.78 25.91
N GLY A 141 -6.29 38.29 25.46
CA GLY A 141 -5.17 38.77 26.27
C GLY A 141 -5.05 40.31 26.36
N GLY A 142 -6.12 41.04 26.06
CA GLY A 142 -6.18 42.50 26.16
C GLY A 142 -6.95 42.99 27.39
#